data_00e32b07b263436f844a306f2602b13f
#
_entry.id   00e32b07b263436f844a306f2602b13f
#
_cell.length_a   1.000
_cell.length_b   1.000
_cell.length_c   1.000
_cell.angle_alpha   90.00
_cell.angle_beta   90.00
_cell.angle_gamma   90.00
#
_symmetry.space_group_name_H-M   'P 1'
#
loop_
_entity.id
_entity.type
_entity.pdbx_description
1 polymer ?
#
loop_
_entity_poly.entity_id
_entity_poly.type
_entity_poly.pdbx_seq_one_letter_code
_entity_poly.pdbx_strand_id
1 'polypeptide(L)'
;MAKRTALIEAGGTKFVLGVGHDDRSITARTRIPTTRPDETIPAAIEWLRAQGGTYDAVGLACFGPLDLDPASPTWGHLTKTTKPGWSHTDVAGPFARALGCPVAIDTDVNGAALAEHRWGAGQGGVSTLYLTIG
;
A
#
# COMPACT_ATOMS: atom_id res chain seq x y z
N MET A 1 13.05 9.72 17.74
CA MET A 1 12.25 10.56 16.82
C MET A 1 11.07 9.80 16.31
N ALA A 2 9.93 10.44 16.24
CA ALA A 2 8.71 9.82 15.70
C ALA A 2 8.90 9.49 14.22
N LYS A 3 8.56 8.27 13.84
CA LYS A 3 8.60 7.83 12.45
C LYS A 3 7.35 8.29 11.70
N ARG A 4 7.54 8.60 10.43
CA ARG A 4 6.49 9.06 9.54
C ARG A 4 6.38 8.10 8.36
N THR A 5 5.20 7.54 8.15
CA THR A 5 4.96 6.49 7.15
C THR A 5 3.97 6.99 6.11
N ALA A 6 4.30 6.81 4.84
CA ALA A 6 3.33 6.94 3.76
C ALA A 6 2.46 5.68 3.74
N LEU A 7 1.16 5.85 3.84
CA LEU A 7 0.19 4.76 3.88
C LEU A 7 -0.58 4.73 2.56
N ILE A 8 -0.63 3.57 1.92
CA ILE A 8 -1.29 3.39 0.64
C ILE A 8 -2.12 2.11 0.67
N GLU A 9 -3.42 2.26 0.50
CA GLU A 9 -4.31 1.16 0.19
C GLU A 9 -4.69 1.26 -1.28
N ALA A 10 -4.05 0.45 -2.11
CA ALA A 10 -4.25 0.44 -3.55
C ALA A 10 -5.36 -0.55 -3.89
N GLY A 11 -6.58 -0.07 -4.00
CA GLY A 11 -7.74 -0.86 -4.39
C GLY A 11 -8.00 -0.83 -5.89
N GLY A 12 -8.78 -1.78 -6.37
CA GLY A 12 -9.16 -1.84 -7.79
C GLY A 12 -10.08 -0.70 -8.23
N THR A 13 -10.72 0.00 -7.31
CA THR A 13 -11.63 1.13 -7.60
C THR A 13 -11.04 2.47 -7.17
N LYS A 14 -10.35 2.49 -6.03
CA LYS A 14 -9.76 3.71 -5.46
C LYS A 14 -8.47 3.39 -4.72
N PHE A 15 -7.54 4.35 -4.71
CA PHE A 15 -6.43 4.38 -3.77
C PHE A 15 -6.82 5.25 -2.58
N VAL A 16 -6.61 4.74 -1.38
CA VAL A 16 -6.69 5.52 -0.15
C VAL A 16 -5.26 5.82 0.30
N LEU A 17 -4.96 7.09 0.52
CA LEU A 17 -3.63 7.55 0.89
C LEU A 17 -3.68 8.20 2.26
N GLY A 18 -2.61 8.07 3.01
CA GLY A 18 -2.51 8.68 4.32
C GLY A 18 -1.07 8.95 4.76
N VAL A 19 -0.95 9.77 5.78
CA VAL A 19 0.31 10.00 6.50
C VAL A 19 0.12 9.49 7.91
N GLY A 20 0.84 8.43 8.24
CA GLY A 20 0.78 7.77 9.54
C GLY A 20 2.00 8.04 10.41
N HIS A 21 1.83 7.85 11.70
CA HIS A 21 2.85 8.04 12.73
C HIS A 21 2.93 6.86 13.68
N ASP A 22 4.00 6.78 14.48
CA ASP A 22 4.25 5.69 15.42
C ASP A 22 3.13 5.47 16.43
N ASP A 23 2.46 6.54 16.85
CA ASP A 23 1.34 6.50 17.77
C ASP A 23 0.02 6.05 17.14
N ARG A 24 0.09 5.58 15.89
CA ARG A 24 -1.05 5.16 15.05
C ARG A 24 -1.96 6.31 14.62
N SER A 25 -1.58 7.55 14.85
CA SER A 25 -2.32 8.69 14.32
C SER A 25 -2.14 8.81 12.81
N ILE A 26 -3.17 9.30 12.13
CA ILE A 26 -3.16 9.64 10.71
C ILE A 26 -3.46 11.12 10.62
N THR A 27 -2.47 11.90 10.16
CA THR A 27 -2.57 13.38 10.15
C THR A 27 -3.07 13.95 8.83
N ALA A 28 -3.02 13.16 7.76
CA ALA A 28 -3.58 13.54 6.47
C ALA A 28 -4.11 12.29 5.77
N ARG A 29 -5.22 12.43 5.06
CA ARG A 29 -5.85 11.32 4.35
C ARG A 29 -6.60 11.83 3.13
N THR A 30 -6.55 11.06 2.04
CA THR A 30 -7.33 11.30 0.83
C THR A 30 -7.66 10.01 0.12
N ARG A 31 -8.50 10.09 -0.89
CA ARG A 31 -8.76 9.00 -1.84
C ARG A 31 -8.71 9.54 -3.25
N ILE A 32 -8.19 8.74 -4.16
CA ILE A 32 -8.15 9.05 -5.59
C ILE A 32 -8.71 7.85 -6.38
N PRO A 33 -9.32 8.08 -7.54
CA PRO A 33 -9.83 6.97 -8.35
C PRO A 33 -8.68 6.13 -8.93
N THR A 34 -8.89 4.82 -9.00
CA THR A 34 -7.99 3.91 -9.70
C THR A 34 -8.36 3.91 -11.18
N THR A 35 -7.52 4.53 -11.98
CA THR A 35 -7.66 4.58 -13.45
C THR A 35 -6.56 3.75 -14.09
N ARG A 36 -5.61 4.35 -14.78
CA ARG A 36 -4.45 3.66 -15.34
C ARG A 36 -3.24 3.80 -14.41
N PRO A 37 -2.30 2.86 -14.43
CA PRO A 37 -1.09 2.96 -13.60
C PRO A 37 -0.30 4.26 -13.81
N ASP A 38 -0.19 4.70 -15.06
CA ASP A 38 0.53 5.91 -15.43
C ASP A 38 -0.19 7.23 -15.06
N GLU A 39 -1.41 7.12 -14.54
CA GLU A 39 -2.17 8.24 -13.98
C GLU A 39 -2.27 8.16 -12.47
N THR A 40 -2.69 7.00 -11.94
CA THR A 40 -3.00 6.83 -10.52
C THR A 40 -1.74 6.84 -9.66
N ILE A 41 -0.68 6.14 -10.07
CA ILE A 41 0.56 6.08 -9.26
C ILE A 41 1.23 7.45 -9.17
N PRO A 42 1.43 8.20 -10.28
CA PRO A 42 1.95 9.57 -10.18
C PRO A 42 1.09 10.51 -9.35
N ALA A 43 -0.24 10.42 -9.45
CA ALA A 43 -1.14 11.24 -8.64
C ALA A 43 -1.01 10.94 -7.14
N ALA A 44 -0.87 9.67 -6.78
CA ALA A 44 -0.62 9.25 -5.40
C ALA A 44 0.71 9.81 -4.86
N ILE A 45 1.77 9.71 -5.65
CA ILE A 45 3.09 10.24 -5.30
C ILE A 45 3.04 11.76 -5.12
N GLU A 46 2.39 12.46 -6.04
CA GLU A 46 2.24 13.91 -5.96
C GLU A 46 1.54 14.34 -4.67
N TRP A 47 0.44 13.67 -4.32
CA TRP A 47 -0.27 13.97 -3.08
C TRP A 47 0.59 13.72 -1.84
N LEU A 48 1.32 12.60 -1.79
CA LEU A 48 2.21 12.27 -0.67
C LEU A 48 3.33 13.29 -0.52
N ARG A 49 3.91 13.75 -1.63
CA ARG A 49 4.94 14.80 -1.61
C ARG A 49 4.38 16.14 -1.16
N ALA A 50 3.15 16.46 -1.53
CA ALA A 50 2.49 17.71 -1.17
C ALA A 50 2.25 17.84 0.35
N GLN A 51 2.28 16.72 1.10
CA GLN A 51 2.19 16.77 2.56
C GLN A 51 3.48 17.29 3.22
N GLY A 52 4.52 17.55 2.45
CA GLY A 52 5.82 18.05 2.94
C GLY A 52 6.61 17.03 3.73
N GLY A 53 7.85 17.39 4.07
CA GLY A 53 8.73 16.54 4.86
C GLY A 53 9.20 15.28 4.14
N THR A 54 9.78 14.37 4.90
CA THR A 54 10.26 13.07 4.43
C THR A 54 9.49 11.93 5.06
N TYR A 55 9.54 10.77 4.42
CA TYR A 55 8.96 9.53 4.95
C TYR A 55 10.08 8.57 5.33
N ASP A 56 9.89 7.83 6.42
CA ASP A 56 10.83 6.79 6.86
C ASP A 56 10.54 5.46 6.19
N ALA A 57 9.30 5.23 5.78
CA ALA A 57 8.87 4.03 5.09
C ALA A 57 7.56 4.25 4.33
N VAL A 58 7.26 3.34 3.42
CA VAL A 58 5.96 3.22 2.75
C VAL A 58 5.32 1.90 3.18
N GLY A 59 4.09 1.97 3.65
CA GLY A 59 3.22 0.80 3.84
C GLY A 59 2.20 0.74 2.70
N LEU A 60 2.25 -0.33 1.91
CA LEU A 60 1.45 -0.49 0.71
C LEU A 60 0.66 -1.79 0.77
N ALA A 61 -0.66 -1.68 0.85
CA ALA A 61 -1.58 -2.80 0.72
C ALA A 61 -2.28 -2.69 -0.64
N CYS A 62 -2.10 -3.67 -1.50
CA CYS A 62 -2.51 -3.58 -2.90
C CYS A 62 -3.40 -4.74 -3.31
N PHE A 63 -4.36 -4.47 -4.20
CA PHE A 63 -5.06 -5.56 -4.86
C PHE A 63 -4.06 -6.45 -5.61
N GLY A 64 -4.41 -7.68 -5.83
CA GLY A 64 -3.49 -8.67 -6.38
C GLY A 64 -3.95 -9.27 -7.70
N PRO A 65 -3.28 -10.36 -8.07
CA PRO A 65 -2.12 -10.99 -7.40
C PRO A 65 -0.82 -10.20 -7.50
N LEU A 66 0.03 -10.34 -6.48
CA LEU A 66 1.32 -9.66 -6.37
C LEU A 66 2.47 -10.66 -6.38
N ASP A 67 3.60 -10.28 -6.95
CA ASP A 67 4.85 -10.96 -6.74
C ASP A 67 5.50 -10.43 -5.46
N LEU A 68 5.49 -11.24 -4.40
CA LEU A 68 6.03 -10.91 -3.09
C LEU A 68 7.31 -11.67 -2.77
N ASP A 69 7.92 -12.37 -3.74
CA ASP A 69 9.20 -13.05 -3.56
C ASP A 69 10.34 -12.01 -3.57
N PRO A 70 11.03 -11.82 -2.43
CA PRO A 70 12.12 -10.83 -2.34
C PRO A 70 13.27 -11.09 -3.30
N ALA A 71 13.45 -12.33 -3.76
CA ALA A 71 14.49 -12.70 -4.71
C ALA A 71 14.08 -12.50 -6.16
N SER A 72 12.80 -12.24 -6.42
CA SER A 72 12.29 -12.05 -7.79
C SER A 72 12.65 -10.67 -8.31
N PRO A 73 13.05 -10.57 -9.60
CA PRO A 73 13.27 -9.27 -10.25
C PRO A 73 12.00 -8.46 -10.41
N THR A 74 10.83 -9.08 -10.27
CA THR A 74 9.53 -8.43 -10.34
C THR A 74 8.83 -8.32 -8.97
N TRP A 75 9.61 -8.37 -7.88
CA TRP A 75 9.07 -8.13 -6.54
C TRP A 75 8.33 -6.79 -6.48
N GLY A 76 7.14 -6.81 -5.90
CA GLY A 76 6.31 -5.62 -5.78
C GLY A 76 5.51 -5.26 -7.03
N HIS A 77 5.55 -6.12 -8.06
CA HIS A 77 4.72 -5.98 -9.24
C HIS A 77 3.41 -6.74 -9.08
N LEU A 78 2.36 -6.22 -9.70
CA LEU A 78 1.18 -7.03 -10.00
C LEU A 78 1.58 -8.10 -11.03
N THR A 79 1.03 -9.30 -10.87
CA THR A 79 1.11 -10.33 -11.88
C THR A 79 -0.07 -10.17 -12.85
N LYS A 80 -0.59 -11.23 -13.45
CA LYS A 80 -1.78 -11.13 -14.27
C LYS A 80 -3.00 -10.85 -13.39
N THR A 81 -3.68 -9.75 -13.63
CA THR A 81 -4.87 -9.32 -12.86
C THR A 81 -6.06 -9.07 -13.78
N THR A 82 -7.26 -9.09 -13.21
CA THR A 82 -8.48 -8.78 -13.94
C THR A 82 -8.72 -7.29 -14.12
N LYS A 83 -8.00 -6.44 -13.40
CA LYS A 83 -8.10 -4.99 -13.56
C LYS A 83 -7.45 -4.55 -14.88
N PRO A 84 -8.22 -4.00 -15.83
CA PRO A 84 -7.67 -3.63 -17.13
C PRO A 84 -6.51 -2.63 -17.01
N GLY A 85 -5.43 -2.92 -17.74
CA GLY A 85 -4.24 -2.06 -17.81
C GLY A 85 -3.27 -2.21 -16.64
N TRP A 86 -3.56 -3.05 -15.63
CA TRP A 86 -2.73 -3.17 -14.44
C TRP A 86 -1.87 -4.44 -14.40
N SER A 87 -2.10 -5.42 -15.26
CA SER A 87 -1.28 -6.64 -15.28
C SER A 87 0.19 -6.30 -15.46
N HIS A 88 1.05 -6.96 -14.69
CA HIS A 88 2.52 -6.82 -14.73
C HIS A 88 3.04 -5.41 -14.40
N THR A 89 2.27 -4.60 -13.68
CA THR A 89 2.65 -3.25 -13.28
C THR A 89 3.57 -3.29 -12.07
N ASP A 90 4.68 -2.53 -12.13
CA ASP A 90 5.50 -2.25 -10.95
C ASP A 90 4.76 -1.25 -10.05
N VAL A 91 4.29 -1.72 -8.90
CA VAL A 91 3.55 -0.87 -7.95
C VAL A 91 4.48 -0.33 -6.86
N ALA A 92 5.36 -1.16 -6.31
CA ALA A 92 6.23 -0.78 -5.20
C ALA A 92 7.37 0.15 -5.64
N GLY A 93 7.99 -0.13 -6.77
CA GLY A 93 9.18 0.58 -7.26
C GLY A 93 9.00 2.09 -7.41
N PRO A 94 7.93 2.58 -8.05
CA PRO A 94 7.70 4.02 -8.18
C PRO A 94 7.65 4.77 -6.84
N PHE A 95 7.00 4.19 -5.83
CA PHE A 95 6.93 4.81 -4.50
C PHE A 95 8.30 4.81 -3.81
N ALA A 96 9.04 3.71 -3.90
CA ALA A 96 10.39 3.63 -3.32
C ALA A 96 11.32 4.70 -3.92
N ARG A 97 11.31 4.83 -5.24
CA ARG A 97 12.15 5.82 -5.94
C ARG A 97 11.74 7.26 -5.65
N ALA A 98 10.43 7.51 -5.66
CA ALA A 98 9.91 8.86 -5.51
C ALA A 98 10.02 9.40 -4.07
N LEU A 99 9.86 8.54 -3.08
CA LEU A 99 9.86 8.92 -1.66
C LEU A 99 11.20 8.65 -0.98
N GLY A 100 12.10 7.92 -1.63
CA GLY A 100 13.47 7.68 -1.14
C GLY A 100 13.53 6.86 0.14
N CYS A 101 12.59 5.96 0.37
CA CYS A 101 12.52 5.13 1.56
C CYS A 101 12.06 3.71 1.23
N PRO A 102 12.28 2.74 2.14
CA PRO A 102 11.87 1.37 1.90
C PRO A 102 10.34 1.22 1.83
N VAL A 103 9.89 0.26 1.02
CA VAL A 103 8.47 -0.10 0.85
C VAL A 103 8.24 -1.48 1.43
N ALA A 104 7.26 -1.58 2.32
CA ALA A 104 6.66 -2.85 2.73
C ALA A 104 5.35 -3.01 1.95
N ILE A 105 5.21 -4.09 1.21
CA ILE A 105 4.03 -4.37 0.39
C ILE A 105 3.46 -5.74 0.70
N ASP A 106 2.14 -5.82 0.74
CA ASP A 106 1.38 -7.07 0.77
C ASP A 106 0.04 -6.85 0.06
N THR A 107 -0.75 -7.90 -0.07
CA THR A 107 -2.10 -7.75 -0.60
C THR A 107 -2.98 -6.95 0.37
N ASP A 108 -4.03 -6.34 -0.15
CA ASP A 108 -4.97 -5.55 0.64
C ASP A 108 -5.65 -6.37 1.73
N VAL A 109 -6.03 -7.62 1.43
CA VAL A 109 -6.62 -8.54 2.42
C VAL A 109 -5.62 -8.98 3.49
N ASN A 110 -4.37 -9.22 3.12
CA ASN A 110 -3.31 -9.55 4.08
C ASN A 110 -2.98 -8.34 4.97
N GLY A 111 -2.96 -7.14 4.41
CA GLY A 111 -2.80 -5.90 5.17
C GLY A 111 -3.91 -5.72 6.20
N ALA A 112 -5.16 -5.95 5.82
CA ALA A 112 -6.29 -5.91 6.74
C ALA A 112 -6.19 -6.99 7.84
N ALA A 113 -5.81 -8.22 7.48
CA ALA A 113 -5.61 -9.31 8.43
C ALA A 113 -4.50 -8.97 9.44
N LEU A 114 -3.40 -8.38 8.99
CA LEU A 114 -2.30 -7.96 9.87
C LEU A 114 -2.76 -6.90 10.87
N ALA A 115 -3.55 -5.93 10.43
CA ALA A 115 -4.08 -4.88 11.29
C ALA A 115 -5.01 -5.47 12.37
N GLU A 116 -5.91 -6.37 11.98
CA GLU A 116 -6.81 -7.06 12.91
C GLU A 116 -6.05 -7.96 13.89
N HIS A 117 -4.98 -8.61 13.45
CA HIS A 117 -4.14 -9.43 14.30
C HIS A 117 -3.40 -8.60 15.36
N ARG A 118 -2.90 -7.44 14.97
CA ARG A 118 -2.13 -6.56 15.87
C ARG A 118 -3.01 -5.73 16.80
N TRP A 119 -4.11 -5.18 16.31
CA TRP A 119 -4.87 -4.15 17.01
C TRP A 119 -6.38 -4.40 17.09
N GLY A 120 -6.90 -5.40 16.39
CA GLY A 120 -8.32 -5.68 16.27
C GLY A 120 -8.75 -7.03 16.80
N ALA A 121 -9.74 -7.64 16.12
CA ALA A 121 -10.38 -8.88 16.54
C ALA A 121 -9.45 -10.10 16.58
N GLY A 122 -8.33 -10.06 15.87
CA GLY A 122 -7.34 -11.15 15.82
C GLY A 122 -6.30 -11.11 16.94
N GLN A 123 -6.35 -10.14 17.85
CA GLN A 123 -5.38 -10.04 18.95
C GLN A 123 -5.37 -11.31 19.82
N GLY A 124 -4.17 -11.79 20.13
CA GLY A 124 -3.97 -13.00 20.96
C GLY A 124 -4.18 -14.31 20.21
N GLY A 125 -4.59 -14.30 18.96
CA GLY A 125 -4.71 -15.49 18.14
C GLY A 125 -3.37 -15.96 17.58
N VAL A 126 -3.28 -17.26 17.26
CA VAL A 126 -2.10 -17.84 16.60
C VAL A 126 -2.12 -17.50 15.10
N SER A 127 -3.31 -17.39 14.50
CA SER A 127 -3.48 -17.01 13.11
C SER A 127 -4.77 -16.20 12.94
N THR A 128 -4.82 -15.40 11.88
CA THR A 128 -5.98 -14.56 11.56
C THR A 128 -6.36 -14.77 10.10
N LEU A 129 -7.65 -14.97 9.85
CA LEU A 129 -8.22 -15.02 8.52
C LEU A 129 -9.09 -13.78 8.29
N TYR A 130 -8.85 -13.09 7.21
CA TYR A 130 -9.67 -11.96 6.75
C TYR A 130 -10.33 -12.33 5.41
N LEU A 131 -11.64 -12.19 5.36
CA LEU A 131 -12.42 -12.45 4.14
C LEU A 131 -13.06 -11.15 3.65
N THR A 132 -12.97 -10.91 2.36
CA THR A 132 -13.74 -9.87 1.68
C THR A 132 -14.67 -10.52 0.67
N ILE A 133 -15.91 -10.06 0.66
CA ILE A 133 -16.96 -10.58 -0.22
C ILE A 133 -17.52 -9.38 -0.97
N GLY A 134 -17.31 -9.38 -2.29
CA GLY A 134 -17.77 -8.31 -3.17
C GLY A 134 -19.04 -8.66 -3.93
#